data_fc4ff93f63ab64bd586dde9088b4bc79
#
_entry.id   fc4ff93f63ab64bd586dde9088b4bc79
#
_cell.length_a   1.000
_cell.length_b   1.000
_cell.length_c   1.000
_cell.angle_alpha   90.00
_cell.angle_beta   90.00
_cell.angle_gamma   90.00
#
_symmetry.space_group_name_H-M   'P 1'
#
loop_
_entity.id
_entity.type
_entity.pdbx_description
1 polymer ?
#
loop_
_entity_poly.entity_id
_entity_poly.type
_entity_poly.pdbx_seq_one_letter_code
_entity_poly.pdbx_strand_id
1 'polypeptide(L)'
;AYMFWQLMHAEEPYLTDDLSEEMKVARTTTIGDLNRLRKVIEKYDLKIKGKANTGLALCGDEYKIRLFILENIYEQLYLNFPLGQIIREKLYDFQERLSMDALGFGFFYRFFVVMIQRMESGHTIKKLEPKYEELYGSSAYMIVDEFLNEIEQVKGYKISKEERLFLSISVAGMRTPANTAEIEQKISISEGVADLIIEILDRIKAELNVTVVANELFDDF
;
A
#
# COMPACT_ATOMS: atom_id res chain seq x y z
N ALA A 1 7.55 -9.03 -12.10
CA ALA A 1 8.26 -8.42 -10.96
C ALA A 1 9.65 -7.91 -11.38
N TYR A 2 10.58 -8.76 -11.85
CA TYR A 2 11.97 -8.39 -12.14
C TYR A 2 12.12 -7.19 -13.09
N MET A 3 11.47 -7.23 -14.26
CA MET A 3 11.51 -6.14 -15.26
C MET A 3 11.02 -4.81 -14.66
N PHE A 4 9.96 -4.82 -13.87
CA PHE A 4 9.47 -3.62 -13.21
C PHE A 4 10.48 -3.11 -12.17
N TRP A 5 11.10 -4.03 -11.42
CA TRP A 5 12.14 -3.71 -10.45
C TRP A 5 13.31 -2.99 -11.12
N GLN A 6 13.83 -3.51 -12.23
CA GLN A 6 14.92 -2.88 -12.96
C GLN A 6 14.55 -1.49 -13.46
N LEU A 7 13.37 -1.35 -14.08
CA LEU A 7 12.93 -0.06 -14.60
C LEU A 7 12.66 1.00 -13.52
N MET A 8 12.24 0.58 -12.31
CA MET A 8 11.94 1.52 -11.24
C MET A 8 13.20 1.97 -10.46
N HIS A 9 14.32 1.25 -10.58
CA HIS A 9 15.60 1.61 -9.97
C HIS A 9 16.62 2.15 -10.97
N ALA A 10 16.28 2.17 -12.25
CA ALA A 10 17.18 2.66 -13.29
C ALA A 10 17.40 4.18 -13.17
N GLU A 11 18.64 4.60 -12.98
CA GLU A 11 19.05 6.01 -13.02
C GLU A 11 19.04 6.54 -14.47
N GLU A 12 19.36 5.66 -15.42
CA GLU A 12 19.36 5.93 -16.86
C GLU A 12 18.34 5.04 -17.58
N PRO A 13 17.79 5.46 -18.72
CA PRO A 13 16.86 4.65 -19.49
C PRO A 13 17.47 3.31 -19.91
N TYR A 14 16.78 2.23 -19.66
CA TYR A 14 17.22 0.86 -19.89
C TYR A 14 17.09 0.46 -21.38
N LEU A 15 18.14 -0.03 -22.01
CA LEU A 15 18.03 -0.60 -23.35
C LEU A 15 17.30 -1.96 -23.31
N THR A 16 16.49 -2.22 -24.31
CA THR A 16 15.75 -3.51 -24.39
C THR A 16 16.70 -4.70 -24.48
N ASP A 17 17.86 -4.52 -25.12
CA ASP A 17 18.84 -5.57 -25.28
C ASP A 17 19.54 -5.89 -23.95
N ASP A 18 19.92 -4.87 -23.17
CA ASP A 18 20.49 -5.04 -21.83
C ASP A 18 19.51 -5.78 -20.90
N LEU A 19 18.23 -5.38 -20.93
CA LEU A 19 17.17 -6.04 -20.17
C LEU A 19 16.99 -7.52 -20.56
N SER A 20 17.15 -7.82 -21.86
CA SER A 20 17.07 -9.20 -22.38
C SER A 20 18.26 -10.04 -21.91
N GLU A 21 19.46 -9.48 -21.90
CA GLU A 21 20.67 -10.14 -21.42
C GLU A 21 20.60 -10.43 -19.92
N GLU A 22 20.19 -9.47 -19.12
CA GLU A 22 20.03 -9.65 -17.67
C GLU A 22 18.96 -10.67 -17.31
N MET A 23 17.84 -10.65 -18.02
CA MET A 23 16.76 -11.63 -17.84
C MET A 23 17.12 -13.01 -18.41
N LYS A 24 18.19 -13.12 -19.19
CA LYS A 24 18.63 -14.34 -19.90
C LYS A 24 17.52 -14.92 -20.80
N VAL A 25 16.81 -14.05 -21.50
CA VAL A 25 15.73 -14.43 -22.43
C VAL A 25 15.93 -13.79 -23.79
N ALA A 26 15.25 -14.34 -24.82
CA ALA A 26 15.30 -13.75 -26.15
C ALA A 26 14.65 -12.36 -26.16
N ARG A 27 15.17 -11.44 -26.97
CA ARG A 27 14.64 -10.09 -27.14
C ARG A 27 13.16 -10.05 -27.47
N THR A 28 12.67 -11.02 -28.26
CA THR A 28 11.24 -11.16 -28.58
C THR A 28 10.39 -11.46 -27.34
N THR A 29 10.91 -12.25 -26.41
CA THR A 29 10.27 -12.54 -25.11
C THR A 29 10.22 -11.29 -24.26
N THR A 30 11.32 -10.54 -24.15
CA THR A 30 11.38 -9.27 -23.42
C THR A 30 10.36 -8.27 -23.97
N ILE A 31 10.23 -8.12 -25.28
CA ILE A 31 9.23 -7.25 -25.91
C ILE A 31 7.81 -7.72 -25.57
N GLY A 32 7.55 -9.02 -25.59
CA GLY A 32 6.25 -9.59 -25.22
C GLY A 32 5.89 -9.29 -23.77
N ASP A 33 6.84 -9.46 -22.85
CA ASP A 33 6.67 -9.20 -21.43
C ASP A 33 6.54 -7.69 -21.12
N LEU A 34 7.28 -6.83 -21.84
CA LEU A 34 7.10 -5.37 -21.78
C LEU A 34 5.68 -4.96 -22.17
N ASN A 35 5.12 -5.55 -23.20
CA ASN A 35 3.77 -5.23 -23.64
C ASN A 35 2.71 -5.72 -22.64
N ARG A 36 2.93 -6.85 -21.97
CA ARG A 36 2.09 -7.30 -20.86
C ARG A 36 2.19 -6.36 -19.67
N LEU A 37 3.41 -6.00 -19.28
CA LEU A 37 3.66 -5.08 -18.16
C LEU A 37 2.99 -3.71 -18.40
N ARG A 38 3.13 -3.14 -19.61
CA ARG A 38 2.47 -1.87 -19.97
C ARG A 38 0.97 -1.90 -19.72
N LYS A 39 0.28 -3.00 -20.09
CA LYS A 39 -1.16 -3.15 -19.88
C LYS A 39 -1.54 -3.21 -18.40
N VAL A 40 -0.70 -3.83 -17.58
CA VAL A 40 -0.98 -3.97 -16.15
C VAL A 40 -0.76 -2.65 -15.41
N ILE A 41 0.35 -1.95 -15.70
CA ILE A 41 0.68 -0.69 -15.03
C ILE A 41 -0.19 0.49 -15.47
N GLU A 42 -0.82 0.42 -16.64
CA GLU A 42 -1.72 1.46 -17.16
C GLU A 42 -2.88 1.73 -16.21
N LYS A 43 -3.37 0.71 -15.50
CA LYS A 43 -4.44 0.84 -14.49
C LYS A 43 -4.06 1.75 -13.32
N TYR A 44 -2.76 1.99 -13.13
CA TYR A 44 -2.19 2.86 -12.11
C TYR A 44 -1.71 4.18 -12.70
N ASP A 45 -2.12 4.53 -13.93
CA ASP A 45 -1.59 5.69 -14.68
C ASP A 45 -0.05 5.71 -14.82
N LEU A 46 0.56 4.53 -14.74
CA LEU A 46 1.99 4.35 -14.96
C LEU A 46 2.25 4.03 -16.44
N LYS A 47 3.39 4.48 -16.94
CA LYS A 47 3.78 4.29 -18.35
C LYS A 47 5.25 3.90 -18.46
N ILE A 48 5.56 2.96 -19.35
CA ILE A 48 6.94 2.72 -19.79
C ILE A 48 7.13 3.45 -21.11
N LYS A 49 7.81 4.58 -21.06
CA LYS A 49 8.18 5.36 -22.25
C LYS A 49 9.48 4.80 -22.83
N GLY A 50 9.53 4.67 -24.14
CA GLY A 50 10.73 4.28 -24.86
C GLY A 50 10.97 5.23 -26.01
N LYS A 51 12.24 5.58 -26.22
CA LYS A 51 12.69 6.32 -27.39
C LYS A 51 13.81 5.54 -28.07
N ALA A 52 13.78 5.49 -29.39
CA ALA A 52 14.83 4.81 -30.14
C ALA A 52 16.21 5.34 -29.71
N ASN A 53 17.13 4.42 -29.44
CA ASN A 53 18.50 4.67 -28.99
C ASN A 53 18.66 5.36 -27.63
N THR A 54 17.56 5.61 -26.88
CA THR A 54 17.61 6.24 -25.55
C THR A 54 17.21 5.28 -24.45
N GLY A 55 16.48 4.19 -24.79
CA GLY A 55 16.06 3.18 -23.84
C GLY A 55 14.65 3.40 -23.28
N LEU A 56 14.31 2.58 -22.28
CA LEU A 56 13.01 2.49 -21.60
C LEU A 56 13.10 3.16 -20.23
N ALA A 57 12.10 3.95 -19.88
CA ALA A 57 11.98 4.55 -18.56
C ALA A 57 10.57 4.38 -18.01
N LEU A 58 10.45 4.04 -16.73
CA LEU A 58 9.18 4.05 -16.01
C LEU A 58 8.81 5.51 -15.66
N CYS A 59 7.59 5.90 -15.97
CA CYS A 59 7.06 7.23 -15.74
C CYS A 59 5.73 7.16 -14.99
N GLY A 60 5.58 8.01 -13.99
CA GLY A 60 4.37 8.15 -13.18
C GLY A 60 4.68 8.69 -11.80
N ASP A 61 3.64 8.93 -11.02
CA ASP A 61 3.78 9.43 -9.66
C ASP A 61 4.29 8.34 -8.72
N GLU A 62 5.20 8.68 -7.83
CA GLU A 62 5.83 7.71 -6.90
C GLU A 62 4.80 6.96 -6.05
N TYR A 63 3.73 7.62 -5.57
CA TYR A 63 2.72 6.93 -4.80
C TYR A 63 1.98 5.85 -5.61
N LYS A 64 1.78 6.07 -6.92
CA LYS A 64 1.17 5.07 -7.83
C LYS A 64 2.10 3.90 -8.09
N ILE A 65 3.41 4.15 -8.17
CA ILE A 65 4.43 3.10 -8.23
C ILE A 65 4.34 2.22 -6.98
N ARG A 66 4.24 2.83 -5.80
CA ARG A 66 4.11 2.08 -4.54
C ARG A 66 2.81 1.30 -4.43
N LEU A 67 1.68 1.86 -4.86
CA LEU A 67 0.41 1.12 -4.92
C LEU A 67 0.52 -0.10 -5.85
N PHE A 68 1.12 0.08 -7.03
CA PHE A 68 1.37 -1.05 -7.93
C PHE A 68 2.23 -2.14 -7.28
N ILE A 69 3.30 -1.75 -6.57
CA ILE A 69 4.16 -2.68 -5.82
C ILE A 69 3.34 -3.46 -4.80
N LEU A 70 2.60 -2.75 -3.95
CA LEU A 70 1.81 -3.35 -2.86
C LEU A 70 0.79 -4.37 -3.36
N GLU A 71 0.11 -4.07 -4.45
CA GLU A 71 -0.98 -4.89 -4.97
C GLU A 71 -0.51 -6.05 -5.87
N ASN A 72 0.63 -5.92 -6.56
CA ASN A 72 0.98 -6.87 -7.63
C ASN A 72 2.29 -7.63 -7.41
N ILE A 73 3.28 -7.03 -6.75
CA ILE A 73 4.64 -7.58 -6.74
C ILE A 73 5.32 -7.55 -5.36
N TYR A 74 4.61 -7.16 -4.30
CA TYR A 74 5.19 -7.07 -2.96
C TYR A 74 5.84 -8.37 -2.52
N GLU A 75 5.14 -9.49 -2.65
CA GLU A 75 5.60 -10.81 -2.19
C GLU A 75 6.91 -11.25 -2.90
N GLN A 76 7.09 -10.86 -4.16
CA GLN A 76 8.28 -11.22 -4.92
C GLN A 76 9.50 -10.35 -4.60
N LEU A 77 9.28 -9.11 -4.13
CA LEU A 77 10.34 -8.13 -3.94
C LEU A 77 10.69 -7.86 -2.47
N TYR A 78 9.70 -7.88 -1.59
CA TYR A 78 9.82 -7.33 -0.25
C TYR A 78 9.51 -8.31 0.88
N LEU A 79 9.08 -9.54 0.60
CA LEU A 79 8.68 -10.50 1.64
C LEU A 79 9.76 -10.69 2.73
N ASN A 80 11.03 -10.66 2.33
CA ASN A 80 12.17 -10.83 3.22
C ASN A 80 13.04 -9.56 3.32
N PHE A 81 12.43 -8.38 3.16
CA PHE A 81 13.17 -7.12 3.25
C PHE A 81 13.80 -6.97 4.65
N PRO A 82 15.13 -6.75 4.74
CA PRO A 82 15.84 -6.72 6.02
C PRO A 82 15.61 -5.39 6.73
N LEU A 83 14.68 -5.37 7.67
CA LEU A 83 14.57 -4.27 8.63
C LEU A 83 15.55 -4.46 9.78
N GLY A 84 16.22 -3.39 10.20
CA GLY A 84 17.07 -3.39 11.39
C GLY A 84 16.28 -3.75 12.66
N GLN A 85 16.97 -4.34 13.65
CA GLN A 85 16.32 -4.82 14.88
C GLN A 85 15.51 -3.73 15.58
N ILE A 86 16.06 -2.53 15.76
CA ILE A 86 15.40 -1.42 16.45
C ILE A 86 14.09 -1.03 15.72
N ILE A 87 14.10 -1.03 14.40
CA ILE A 87 12.89 -0.72 13.62
C ILE A 87 11.82 -1.80 13.81
N ARG A 88 12.21 -3.08 13.86
CA ARG A 88 11.26 -4.18 14.14
C ARG A 88 10.65 -4.06 15.53
N GLU A 89 11.46 -3.75 16.54
CA GLU A 89 10.96 -3.51 17.90
C GLU A 89 9.94 -2.37 17.92
N LYS A 90 10.22 -1.24 17.28
CA LYS A 90 9.26 -0.12 17.14
C LYS A 90 7.97 -0.51 16.43
N LEU A 91 8.05 -1.35 15.40
CA LEU A 91 6.86 -1.85 14.71
C LEU A 91 5.99 -2.74 15.61
N TYR A 92 6.60 -3.62 16.41
CA TYR A 92 5.85 -4.45 17.37
C TYR A 92 5.25 -3.62 18.50
N ASP A 93 5.98 -2.66 19.06
CA ASP A 93 5.44 -1.71 20.05
C ASP A 93 4.24 -0.94 19.47
N PHE A 94 4.32 -0.53 18.21
CA PHE A 94 3.22 0.15 17.51
C PHE A 94 2.01 -0.77 17.32
N GLN A 95 2.22 -2.02 16.92
CA GLN A 95 1.17 -3.03 16.81
C GLN A 95 0.44 -3.21 18.15
N GLU A 96 1.18 -3.39 19.25
CA GLU A 96 0.62 -3.59 20.57
C GLU A 96 -0.18 -2.36 21.05
N ARG A 97 0.36 -1.15 20.88
CA ARG A 97 -0.32 0.10 21.26
C ARG A 97 -1.67 0.28 20.58
N LEU A 98 -1.80 -0.16 19.34
CA LEU A 98 -3.04 -0.05 18.57
C LEU A 98 -3.91 -1.30 18.61
N SER A 99 -3.49 -2.33 19.34
CA SER A 99 -4.18 -3.63 19.37
C SER A 99 -4.48 -4.18 17.96
N MET A 100 -3.54 -4.00 17.02
CA MET A 100 -3.71 -4.47 15.65
C MET A 100 -3.72 -5.99 15.59
N ASP A 101 -4.69 -6.57 14.91
CA ASP A 101 -4.67 -7.98 14.55
C ASP A 101 -3.58 -8.29 13.52
N ALA A 102 -3.35 -9.57 13.24
CA ALA A 102 -2.31 -10.01 12.32
C ALA A 102 -2.52 -9.50 10.87
N LEU A 103 -3.78 -9.35 10.43
CA LEU A 103 -4.10 -8.88 9.08
C LEU A 103 -3.84 -7.38 8.97
N GLY A 104 -4.33 -6.60 9.93
CA GLY A 104 -4.11 -5.15 9.99
C GLY A 104 -2.63 -4.81 10.09
N PHE A 105 -1.91 -5.47 11.01
CA PHE A 105 -0.47 -5.29 11.12
C PHE A 105 0.28 -5.69 9.84
N GLY A 106 -0.08 -6.81 9.22
CA GLY A 106 0.51 -7.24 7.95
C GLY A 106 0.31 -6.21 6.83
N PHE A 107 -0.87 -5.58 6.77
CA PHE A 107 -1.16 -4.52 5.82
C PHE A 107 -0.32 -3.26 6.09
N PHE A 108 -0.30 -2.77 7.33
CA PHE A 108 0.54 -1.65 7.76
C PHE A 108 2.03 -1.91 7.48
N TYR A 109 2.51 -3.10 7.84
CA TYR A 109 3.90 -3.50 7.64
C TYR A 109 4.34 -3.42 6.17
N ARG A 110 3.49 -3.87 5.24
CA ARG A 110 3.77 -3.78 3.79
C ARG A 110 3.93 -2.34 3.33
N PHE A 111 3.03 -1.45 3.73
CA PHE A 111 3.12 -0.02 3.43
C PHE A 111 4.39 0.59 3.98
N PHE A 112 4.71 0.28 5.23
CA PHE A 112 5.92 0.78 5.88
C PHE A 112 7.20 0.30 5.18
N VAL A 113 7.32 -0.99 4.87
CA VAL A 113 8.50 -1.55 4.19
C VAL A 113 8.71 -0.90 2.82
N VAL A 114 7.65 -0.80 2.01
CA VAL A 114 7.74 -0.16 0.70
C VAL A 114 8.10 1.32 0.84
N MET A 115 7.51 2.03 1.78
CA MET A 115 7.82 3.44 2.05
C MET A 115 9.31 3.62 2.39
N ILE A 116 9.81 2.89 3.38
CA ILE A 116 11.21 3.03 3.83
C ILE A 116 12.18 2.70 2.70
N GLN A 117 11.99 1.57 2.03
CA GLN A 117 12.88 1.17 0.94
C GLN A 117 12.91 2.19 -0.19
N ARG A 118 11.75 2.71 -0.61
CA ARG A 118 11.68 3.71 -1.67
C ARG A 118 12.35 5.02 -1.27
N MET A 119 12.13 5.47 -0.04
CA MET A 119 12.78 6.67 0.49
C MET A 119 14.31 6.51 0.55
N GLU A 120 14.80 5.37 1.05
CA GLU A 120 16.24 5.07 1.13
C GLU A 120 16.90 4.93 -0.25
N SER A 121 16.12 4.59 -1.27
CA SER A 121 16.55 4.59 -2.68
C SER A 121 16.40 5.98 -3.35
N GLY A 122 16.11 7.05 -2.60
CA GLY A 122 15.99 8.42 -3.12
C GLY A 122 14.65 8.77 -3.77
N HIS A 123 13.68 7.86 -3.72
CA HIS A 123 12.36 8.06 -4.30
C HIS A 123 11.34 8.46 -3.24
N THR A 124 10.98 9.73 -3.19
CA THR A 124 9.99 10.27 -2.25
C THR A 124 8.72 10.71 -2.96
N ILE A 125 7.59 10.54 -2.28
CA ILE A 125 6.31 11.04 -2.76
C ILE A 125 6.35 12.56 -2.75
N LYS A 126 6.03 13.19 -3.89
CA LYS A 126 5.95 14.65 -4.03
C LYS A 126 4.53 15.16 -3.92
N LYS A 127 3.56 14.33 -4.27
CA LYS A 127 2.15 14.67 -4.25
C LYS A 127 1.31 13.39 -4.16
N LEU A 128 0.22 13.45 -3.40
CA LEU A 128 -0.85 12.46 -3.37
C LEU A 128 -2.09 12.98 -4.08
N GLU A 129 -3.05 12.11 -4.38
CA GLU A 129 -4.36 12.54 -4.85
C GLU A 129 -5.09 13.34 -3.75
N PRO A 130 -5.89 14.37 -4.11
CA PRO A 130 -6.56 15.24 -3.14
C PRO A 130 -7.39 14.50 -2.09
N LYS A 131 -7.99 13.35 -2.45
CA LYS A 131 -8.77 12.52 -1.53
C LYS A 131 -7.98 12.03 -0.31
N TYR A 132 -6.66 11.89 -0.43
CA TYR A 132 -5.81 11.46 0.70
C TYR A 132 -5.41 12.63 1.60
N GLU A 133 -5.53 13.87 1.13
CA GLU A 133 -5.29 15.04 1.97
C GLU A 133 -6.33 15.19 3.08
N GLU A 134 -7.52 14.59 2.92
CA GLU A 134 -8.57 14.54 3.94
C GLU A 134 -8.15 13.75 5.19
N LEU A 135 -7.15 12.87 5.05
CA LEU A 135 -6.55 12.16 6.20
C LEU A 135 -5.72 13.08 7.09
N TYR A 136 -5.30 14.25 6.59
CA TYR A 136 -4.49 15.17 7.38
C TYR A 136 -5.24 15.65 8.63
N GLY A 137 -4.65 15.43 9.79
CA GLY A 137 -5.28 15.76 11.08
C GLY A 137 -6.31 14.74 11.58
N SER A 138 -6.57 13.64 10.85
CA SER A 138 -7.36 12.53 11.35
C SER A 138 -6.62 11.75 12.46
N SER A 139 -7.33 10.92 13.21
CA SER A 139 -6.72 10.03 14.20
C SER A 139 -5.68 9.11 13.58
N ALA A 140 -5.96 8.56 12.39
CA ALA A 140 -5.02 7.73 11.65
C ALA A 140 -3.71 8.47 11.32
N TYR A 141 -3.83 9.73 10.90
CA TYR A 141 -2.65 10.56 10.63
C TYR A 141 -1.86 10.85 11.91
N MET A 142 -2.51 11.25 13.00
CA MET A 142 -1.83 11.58 14.27
C MET A 142 -1.07 10.38 14.85
N ILE A 143 -1.68 9.19 14.80
CA ILE A 143 -1.06 7.95 15.26
C ILE A 143 0.19 7.62 14.41
N VAL A 144 0.09 7.73 13.10
CA VAL A 144 1.22 7.48 12.18
C VAL A 144 2.30 8.55 12.33
N ASP A 145 1.91 9.82 12.54
CA ASP A 145 2.83 10.92 12.76
C ASP A 145 3.70 10.69 14.01
N GLU A 146 3.08 10.28 15.13
CA GLU A 146 3.79 9.94 16.37
C GLU A 146 4.78 8.78 16.14
N PHE A 147 4.32 7.69 15.53
CA PHE A 147 5.17 6.55 15.18
C PHE A 147 6.35 6.94 14.28
N LEU A 148 6.09 7.72 13.24
CA LEU A 148 7.16 8.14 12.32
C LEU A 148 8.14 9.14 12.93
N ASN A 149 7.74 9.91 13.95
CA ASN A 149 8.68 10.72 14.73
C ASN A 149 9.69 9.84 15.49
N GLU A 150 9.27 8.68 16.00
CA GLU A 150 10.19 7.71 16.60
C GLU A 150 11.12 7.10 15.55
N ILE A 151 10.61 6.79 14.37
CA ILE A 151 11.42 6.27 13.25
C ILE A 151 12.45 7.29 12.76
N GLU A 152 12.07 8.59 12.67
CA GLU A 152 13.01 9.67 12.33
C GLU A 152 14.21 9.74 13.31
N GLN A 153 13.96 9.56 14.61
CA GLN A 153 15.03 9.55 15.59
C GLN A 153 16.01 8.38 15.38
N VAL A 154 15.49 7.20 15.01
CA VAL A 154 16.32 6.02 14.73
C VAL A 154 17.09 6.16 13.42
N LYS A 155 16.45 6.68 12.39
CA LYS A 155 17.01 6.78 11.03
C LYS A 155 17.88 8.03 10.80
N GLY A 156 17.67 9.08 11.58
CA GLY A 156 18.43 10.32 11.46
C GLY A 156 18.06 11.22 10.27
N TYR A 157 16.92 10.98 9.61
CA TYR A 157 16.40 11.83 8.53
C TYR A 157 14.92 12.17 8.74
N LYS A 158 14.45 13.20 8.05
CA LYS A 158 13.07 13.66 8.13
C LYS A 158 12.17 12.97 7.12
N ILE A 159 10.95 12.66 7.55
CA ILE A 159 9.90 12.03 6.74
C ILE A 159 8.87 13.11 6.39
N SER A 160 8.62 13.31 5.10
CA SER A 160 7.73 14.37 4.62
C SER A 160 6.26 14.12 4.99
N LYS A 161 5.44 15.18 4.89
CA LYS A 161 4.00 15.10 5.09
C LYS A 161 3.35 14.08 4.15
N GLU A 162 3.80 14.03 2.91
CA GLU A 162 3.27 13.14 1.88
C GLU A 162 3.55 11.67 2.21
N GLU A 163 4.72 11.38 2.75
CA GLU A 163 5.07 10.03 3.23
C GLU A 163 4.21 9.62 4.44
N ARG A 164 3.99 10.55 5.37
CA ARG A 164 3.12 10.33 6.53
C ARG A 164 1.68 10.06 6.10
N LEU A 165 1.15 10.85 5.16
CA LEU A 165 -0.17 10.63 4.58
C LEU A 165 -0.27 9.27 3.87
N PHE A 166 0.76 8.89 3.10
CA PHE A 166 0.79 7.59 2.43
C PHE A 166 0.70 6.43 3.43
N LEU A 167 1.48 6.47 4.51
CA LEU A 167 1.41 5.43 5.53
C LEU A 167 0.06 5.45 6.29
N SER A 168 -0.52 6.63 6.47
CA SER A 168 -1.82 6.78 7.14
C SER A 168 -2.96 6.10 6.37
N ILE A 169 -2.84 5.92 5.05
CA ILE A 169 -3.81 5.15 4.26
C ILE A 169 -3.98 3.73 4.82
N SER A 170 -2.87 3.11 5.25
CA SER A 170 -2.89 1.75 5.77
C SER A 170 -3.60 1.62 7.12
N VAL A 171 -3.72 2.70 7.87
CA VAL A 171 -4.36 2.74 9.20
C VAL A 171 -5.81 3.22 9.12
N ALA A 172 -6.12 4.11 8.17
CA ALA A 172 -7.42 4.78 8.07
C ALA A 172 -8.61 3.81 7.87
N GLY A 173 -8.36 2.64 7.26
CA GLY A 173 -9.39 1.60 7.07
C GLY A 173 -9.40 0.53 8.15
N MET A 174 -8.53 0.63 9.16
CA MET A 174 -8.46 -0.37 10.21
C MET A 174 -9.42 -0.04 11.35
N ARG A 175 -10.02 -1.08 11.93
CA ARG A 175 -10.69 -0.98 13.22
C ARG A 175 -9.64 -0.91 14.33
N THR A 176 -9.28 0.28 14.73
CA THR A 176 -8.48 0.52 15.93
C THR A 176 -9.36 1.20 16.98
N PRO A 177 -9.05 1.12 18.28
CA PRO A 177 -9.83 1.83 19.31
C PRO A 177 -9.99 3.33 19.02
N ALA A 178 -8.99 3.97 18.42
CA ALA A 178 -9.05 5.38 18.03
C ALA A 178 -9.96 5.62 16.83
N ASN A 179 -9.97 4.72 15.83
CA ASN A 179 -10.80 4.87 14.64
C ASN A 179 -12.26 4.46 14.88
N THR A 180 -12.51 3.53 15.81
CA THR A 180 -13.87 3.08 16.14
C THR A 180 -14.72 4.26 16.61
N ALA A 181 -14.19 5.11 17.50
CA ALA A 181 -14.91 6.29 17.98
C ALA A 181 -15.24 7.31 16.86
N GLU A 182 -14.39 7.47 15.85
CA GLU A 182 -14.66 8.34 14.70
C GLU A 182 -15.64 7.73 13.72
N ILE A 183 -15.57 6.39 13.54
CA ILE A 183 -16.48 5.64 12.67
C ILE A 183 -17.89 5.68 13.27
N GLU A 184 -18.06 5.47 14.57
CA GLU A 184 -19.36 5.57 15.26
C GLU A 184 -19.99 6.97 15.14
N GLN A 185 -19.18 8.03 15.07
CA GLN A 185 -19.70 9.38 14.84
C GLN A 185 -20.08 9.68 13.40
N LYS A 186 -19.49 8.99 12.41
CA LYS A 186 -19.71 9.24 10.97
C LYS A 186 -20.69 8.27 10.31
N ILE A 187 -20.89 7.09 10.88
CA ILE A 187 -21.83 6.09 10.35
C ILE A 187 -23.15 6.20 11.11
N SER A 188 -23.97 7.19 10.76
CA SER A 188 -25.41 6.96 10.87
C SER A 188 -25.79 6.06 9.70
N ILE A 189 -25.81 4.75 9.91
CA ILE A 189 -26.39 3.82 8.94
C ILE A 189 -27.84 4.26 8.80
N SER A 190 -28.25 4.72 7.61
CA SER A 190 -29.67 5.04 7.39
C SER A 190 -30.48 3.76 7.61
N GLU A 191 -31.66 3.88 8.23
CA GLU A 191 -32.55 2.72 8.48
C GLU A 191 -32.71 1.82 7.23
N GLY A 192 -32.75 2.40 6.04
CA GLY A 192 -32.84 1.63 4.79
C GLY A 192 -31.60 0.81 4.43
N VAL A 193 -30.41 1.17 4.90
CA VAL A 193 -29.19 0.36 4.71
C VAL A 193 -29.12 -0.77 5.73
N ALA A 194 -29.56 -0.52 6.96
CA ALA A 194 -29.66 -1.57 7.97
C ALA A 194 -30.66 -2.64 7.54
N ASP A 195 -31.84 -2.26 7.06
CA ASP A 195 -32.85 -3.18 6.53
C ASP A 195 -32.32 -4.02 5.35
N LEU A 196 -31.57 -3.41 4.43
CA LEU A 196 -30.95 -4.11 3.30
C LEU A 196 -29.90 -5.14 3.76
N ILE A 197 -29.11 -4.80 4.75
CA ILE A 197 -28.12 -5.73 5.32
C ILE A 197 -28.82 -6.93 5.96
N ILE A 198 -29.87 -6.70 6.72
CA ILE A 198 -30.68 -7.77 7.35
C ILE A 198 -31.29 -8.66 6.26
N GLU A 199 -31.89 -8.10 5.20
CA GLU A 199 -32.44 -8.88 4.10
C GLU A 199 -31.38 -9.74 3.38
N ILE A 200 -30.18 -9.19 3.16
CA ILE A 200 -29.06 -9.92 2.56
C ILE A 200 -28.61 -11.09 3.47
N LEU A 201 -28.49 -10.86 4.77
CA LEU A 201 -28.10 -11.88 5.73
C LEU A 201 -29.12 -13.00 5.84
N ASP A 202 -30.42 -12.67 5.83
CA ASP A 202 -31.50 -13.64 5.82
C ASP A 202 -31.54 -14.50 4.54
N ARG A 203 -31.23 -13.88 3.38
CA ARG A 203 -31.07 -14.62 2.12
C ARG A 203 -29.86 -15.55 2.15
N ILE A 204 -28.73 -15.11 2.62
CA ILE A 204 -27.51 -15.93 2.78
C ILE A 204 -27.81 -17.12 3.70
N LYS A 205 -28.49 -16.88 4.82
CA LYS A 205 -28.92 -17.93 5.76
C LYS A 205 -29.85 -18.96 5.09
N ALA A 206 -30.82 -18.48 4.31
CA ALA A 206 -31.78 -19.35 3.64
C ALA A 206 -31.18 -20.18 2.51
N GLU A 207 -30.27 -19.58 1.70
CA GLU A 207 -29.70 -20.23 0.52
C GLU A 207 -28.49 -21.13 0.85
N LEU A 208 -27.66 -20.74 1.83
CA LEU A 208 -26.43 -21.44 2.15
C LEU A 208 -26.51 -22.28 3.41
N ASN A 209 -27.66 -22.27 4.12
CA ASN A 209 -27.86 -22.94 5.40
C ASN A 209 -26.77 -22.65 6.45
N VAL A 210 -26.22 -21.43 6.40
CA VAL A 210 -25.18 -20.91 7.30
C VAL A 210 -25.85 -19.98 8.30
N THR A 211 -25.71 -20.25 9.58
CA THR A 211 -26.21 -19.37 10.63
C THR A 211 -25.13 -18.24 10.82
N VAL A 212 -25.31 -17.14 10.13
CA VAL A 212 -24.55 -15.91 10.45
C VAL A 212 -25.24 -15.31 11.67
N VAL A 213 -24.56 -15.31 12.81
CA VAL A 213 -25.10 -14.71 14.05
C VAL A 213 -24.97 -13.20 13.90
N ALA A 214 -26.08 -12.53 13.61
CA ALA A 214 -26.14 -11.08 13.47
C ALA A 214 -25.61 -10.33 14.71
N ASN A 215 -25.72 -10.93 15.90
CA ASN A 215 -25.26 -10.36 17.14
C ASN A 215 -23.73 -10.16 17.19
N GLU A 216 -22.93 -11.04 16.58
CA GLU A 216 -21.45 -10.84 16.53
C GLU A 216 -21.03 -9.73 15.57
N LEU A 217 -21.93 -9.31 14.66
CA LEU A 217 -21.68 -8.20 13.73
C LEU A 217 -22.19 -6.84 14.26
N PHE A 218 -23.11 -6.82 15.22
CA PHE A 218 -23.76 -5.60 15.69
C PHE A 218 -23.60 -5.32 17.18
N ASP A 219 -23.14 -6.28 18.00
CA ASP A 219 -22.82 -6.04 19.42
C ASP A 219 -21.48 -5.30 19.61
N ASP A 220 -20.71 -5.12 18.53
CA ASP A 220 -19.48 -4.32 18.47
C ASP A 220 -19.68 -2.98 17.71
N PHE A 221 -20.94 -2.54 17.50
CA PHE A 221 -21.27 -1.23 16.92
C PHE A 221 -21.93 -0.31 17.92
#